data_b4ea3d9a7c8766b7ce7d84c799761e8c
#
_entry.id   b4ea3d9a7c8766b7ce7d84c799761e8c
#
_cell.length_a   1.000
_cell.length_b   1.000
_cell.length_c   1.000
_cell.angle_alpha   90.00
_cell.angle_beta   90.00
_cell.angle_gamma   90.00
#
_symmetry.space_group_name_H-M   'P 1'
#
loop_
_entity.id
_entity.type
_entity.pdbx_description
1 polymer ?
#
loop_
_entity_poly.entity_id
_entity_poly.type
_entity_poly.pdbx_seq_one_letter_code
_entity_poly.pdbx_strand_id
1 'polypeptide(L)'
;MFQSSFKTRRSDAMTVKPIRSEKRSDKWSLLLVAVGETRDRRAFSQLFDHFAPLLKSFAQASKHEGWFPGLSEDLVQEVMIKVWQKAAGFNPEKASATTWIYTVARNCRIDMLRRKSNTQHLPLENEDFWHE
;
A
#
# COMPACT_ATOMS: atom_id res chain seq x y z
N MET A 1 -17.92 6.68 34.25
CA MET A 1 -18.04 6.26 33.81
C MET A 1 -18.12 6.36 33.37
N PHE A 2 -17.92 6.77 33.43
CA PHE A 2 -17.75 6.45 33.00
C PHE A 2 -17.49 6.74 32.75
N GLN A 3 -16.66 6.47 32.71
CA GLN A 3 -16.46 6.25 32.39
C GLN A 3 -16.16 6.39 32.00
N SER A 4 -15.70 6.61 32.45
CA SER A 4 -15.52 6.34 32.01
C SER A 4 -15.24 6.53 31.66
N SER A 5 -14.66 6.55 31.77
CA SER A 5 -14.53 6.19 31.31
C SER A 5 -14.30 6.37 30.91
N PHE A 6 -14.04 6.60 30.85
CA PHE A 6 -13.87 6.23 30.36
C PHE A 6 -13.62 6.32 30.09
N LYS A 7 -12.69 6.20 30.21
CA LYS A 7 -12.60 5.82 29.85
C LYS A 7 -12.40 5.65 29.51
N THR A 8 -11.96 5.73 29.84
CA THR A 8 -11.93 5.13 29.37
C THR A 8 -11.70 5.15 29.07
N ARG A 9 -11.06 5.01 29.31
CA ARG A 9 -10.99 4.52 28.84
C ARG A 9 -10.77 4.23 28.56
N ARG A 10 -10.36 4.12 28.83
CA ARG A 10 -10.39 3.43 28.42
C ARG A 10 -10.45 2.85 28.13
N SER A 11 -10.27 2.76 28.43
CA SER A 11 -10.51 1.86 28.08
C SER A 11 -10.77 1.40 27.70
N ASP A 12 -10.47 1.24 27.85
CA ASP A 12 -10.76 0.41 27.46
C ASP A 12 -10.97 0.09 26.91
N ALA A 13 -10.73 -0.13 27.21
CA ALA A 13 -10.85 -0.72 26.60
C ALA A 13 -10.93 -0.94 26.04
N MET A 14 -10.59 -1.13 25.89
CA MET A 14 -10.61 -1.57 25.28
C MET A 14 -10.66 -1.98 24.54
N THR A 15 -10.41 -2.06 24.43
CA THR A 15 -10.49 -2.75 23.78
C THR A 15 -10.08 -3.13 22.37
N VAL A 16 -10.02 -3.51 21.64
CA VAL A 16 -9.41 -4.15 20.52
C VAL A 16 -10.12 -3.94 19.23
N LYS A 17 -11.38 -4.26 19.22
CA LYS A 17 -12.20 -4.07 18.04
C LYS A 17 -12.29 -2.63 17.59
N PRO A 18 -12.40 -1.71 18.49
CA PRO A 18 -12.43 -0.31 18.09
C PRO A 18 -11.20 0.10 17.32
N ILE A 19 -10.07 -0.49 17.65
CA ILE A 19 -8.84 -0.17 16.96
C ILE A 19 -8.93 -0.58 15.50
N ARG A 20 -9.50 -1.72 15.25
CA ARG A 20 -9.65 -2.17 13.87
C ARG A 20 -10.57 -1.26 13.08
N SER A 21 -11.64 -0.84 13.72
CA SER A 21 -12.55 0.09 13.05
C SER A 21 -11.87 1.40 12.73
N GLU A 22 -11.02 1.87 13.61
CA GLU A 22 -10.30 3.10 13.36
C GLU A 22 -9.39 2.97 12.17
N LYS A 23 -8.77 1.80 11.98
CA LYS A 23 -7.93 1.60 10.82
C LYS A 23 -8.72 1.69 9.54
N ARG A 24 -9.93 1.14 9.54
CA ARG A 24 -10.76 1.17 8.36
C ARG A 24 -11.19 2.55 7.97
N SER A 25 -11.22 3.46 8.94
CA SER A 25 -11.66 4.81 8.68
C SER A 25 -10.53 5.80 8.60
N ASP A 26 -9.26 5.32 8.54
CA ASP A 26 -8.18 6.28 8.41
C ASP A 26 -8.25 6.94 7.03
N LYS A 27 -7.65 8.12 6.98
CA LYS A 27 -7.77 8.96 5.80
C LYS A 27 -7.32 8.24 4.52
N TRP A 28 -6.21 7.54 4.60
CA TRP A 28 -5.64 6.93 3.40
C TRP A 28 -6.50 5.77 2.90
N SER A 29 -7.07 5.02 3.84
CA SER A 29 -7.97 3.94 3.45
C SER A 29 -9.24 4.48 2.82
N LEU A 30 -9.76 5.57 3.35
CA LEU A 30 -10.96 6.17 2.76
C LEU A 30 -10.66 6.67 1.35
N LEU A 31 -9.50 7.27 1.15
CA LEU A 31 -9.13 7.74 -0.18
C LEU A 31 -8.98 6.58 -1.14
N LEU A 32 -8.38 5.49 -0.68
CA LEU A 32 -8.17 4.34 -1.55
C LEU A 32 -9.51 3.70 -1.94
N VAL A 33 -10.44 3.64 -1.00
CA VAL A 33 -11.79 3.16 -1.32
C VAL A 33 -12.42 4.04 -2.40
N ALA A 34 -12.25 5.35 -2.29
CA ALA A 34 -12.82 6.26 -3.29
C ALA A 34 -12.23 6.01 -4.67
N VAL A 35 -10.93 5.74 -4.74
CA VAL A 35 -10.32 5.40 -6.02
C VAL A 35 -10.93 4.13 -6.58
N GLY A 36 -11.12 3.14 -5.72
CA GLY A 36 -11.66 1.86 -6.18
C GLY A 36 -13.09 1.92 -6.63
N GLU A 37 -13.90 2.74 -5.96
CA GLU A 37 -15.32 2.78 -6.24
C GLU A 37 -15.69 3.74 -7.36
N THR A 38 -15.04 4.89 -7.41
CA THR A 38 -15.44 5.91 -8.38
C THR A 38 -14.30 6.42 -9.25
N ARG A 39 -13.14 5.80 -9.18
CA ARG A 39 -11.96 6.25 -9.93
C ARG A 39 -11.67 7.71 -9.65
N ASP A 40 -11.73 8.07 -8.39
CA ASP A 40 -11.58 9.44 -7.94
C ASP A 40 -10.15 9.91 -8.12
N ARG A 41 -9.93 10.78 -9.10
CA ARG A 41 -8.57 11.22 -9.42
C ARG A 41 -7.97 12.11 -8.35
N ARG A 42 -8.80 12.89 -7.70
CA ARG A 42 -8.31 13.76 -6.63
C ARG A 42 -7.84 12.92 -5.45
N ALA A 43 -8.60 11.89 -5.11
CA ALA A 43 -8.19 10.98 -4.06
C ALA A 43 -6.89 10.29 -4.43
N PHE A 44 -6.76 9.87 -5.68
CA PHE A 44 -5.55 9.23 -6.14
C PHE A 44 -4.35 10.17 -6.04
N SER A 45 -4.54 11.42 -6.41
CA SER A 45 -3.46 12.40 -6.34
C SER A 45 -2.97 12.58 -4.92
N GLN A 46 -3.88 12.58 -3.95
CA GLN A 46 -3.49 12.70 -2.55
C GLN A 46 -2.72 11.48 -2.10
N LEU A 47 -3.15 10.29 -2.53
CA LEU A 47 -2.41 9.09 -2.21
C LEU A 47 -1.02 9.13 -2.81
N PHE A 48 -0.93 9.57 -4.04
CA PHE A 48 0.37 9.67 -4.71
C PHE A 48 1.30 10.58 -3.93
N ASP A 49 0.82 11.77 -3.60
CA ASP A 49 1.66 12.74 -2.90
C ASP A 49 2.15 12.22 -1.56
N HIS A 50 1.31 11.47 -0.89
CA HIS A 50 1.69 10.95 0.42
C HIS A 50 2.64 9.78 0.31
N PHE A 51 2.36 8.84 -0.59
CA PHE A 51 3.10 7.59 -0.62
C PHE A 51 4.36 7.63 -1.47
N ALA A 52 4.46 8.56 -2.43
CA ALA A 52 5.63 8.57 -3.31
C ALA A 52 6.95 8.69 -2.53
N PRO A 53 7.10 9.65 -1.60
CA PRO A 53 8.36 9.72 -0.87
C PRO A 53 8.61 8.51 0.02
N LEU A 54 7.54 7.93 0.55
CA LEU A 54 7.69 6.74 1.38
C LEU A 54 8.15 5.55 0.54
N LEU A 55 7.62 5.43 -0.67
CA LEU A 55 8.02 4.35 -1.54
C LEU A 55 9.44 4.51 -2.03
N LYS A 56 9.89 5.75 -2.25
CA LYS A 56 11.28 5.97 -2.59
C LYS A 56 12.21 5.54 -1.48
N SER A 57 11.86 5.87 -0.24
CA SER A 57 12.65 5.43 0.90
C SER A 57 12.67 3.92 1.01
N PHE A 58 11.51 3.31 0.78
CA PHE A 58 11.41 1.85 0.80
C PHE A 58 12.35 1.23 -0.22
N ALA A 59 12.38 1.77 -1.42
CA ALA A 59 13.24 1.23 -2.47
C ALA A 59 14.71 1.34 -2.11
N GLN A 60 15.07 2.44 -1.47
CA GLN A 60 16.49 2.70 -1.17
C GLN A 60 16.98 1.94 0.05
N ALA A 61 16.07 1.49 0.89
CA ALA A 61 16.46 0.82 2.12
C ALA A 61 17.19 -0.48 1.87
N SER A 62 16.99 -1.11 0.73
CA SER A 62 17.63 -2.39 0.40
C SER A 62 18.53 -2.28 -0.80
N LYS A 63 19.18 -1.15 -0.98
CA LYS A 63 19.88 -0.94 -2.23
C LYS A 63 21.05 -1.88 -2.47
N HIS A 64 21.59 -2.46 -1.42
CA HIS A 64 22.70 -3.40 -1.64
C HIS A 64 22.19 -4.77 -2.09
N GLU A 65 20.90 -4.93 -2.26
CA GLU A 65 20.34 -6.20 -2.71
C GLU A 65 19.72 -6.04 -4.09
N GLY A 66 20.58 -5.69 -5.04
CA GLY A 66 20.10 -5.57 -6.41
C GLY A 66 19.63 -4.19 -6.79
N TRP A 67 19.90 -3.22 -5.95
CA TRP A 67 19.52 -1.85 -6.24
C TRP A 67 20.20 -1.39 -7.53
N PHE A 68 19.51 -0.58 -8.32
CA PHE A 68 20.11 0.00 -9.53
C PHE A 68 19.62 1.43 -9.67
N PRO A 69 20.35 2.25 -10.43
CA PRO A 69 19.93 3.63 -10.63
C PRO A 69 18.56 3.68 -11.28
N GLY A 70 17.73 4.54 -10.75
CA GLY A 70 16.37 4.68 -11.27
C GLY A 70 15.36 3.76 -10.62
N LEU A 71 15.81 2.84 -9.78
CA LEU A 71 14.88 1.90 -9.16
C LEU A 71 13.79 2.62 -8.37
N SER A 72 14.18 3.65 -7.61
CA SER A 72 13.22 4.35 -6.77
C SER A 72 12.09 4.96 -7.58
N GLU A 73 12.45 5.66 -8.65
CA GLU A 73 11.47 6.32 -9.50
C GLU A 73 10.60 5.30 -10.21
N ASP A 74 11.22 4.26 -10.72
CA ASP A 74 10.49 3.22 -11.41
C ASP A 74 9.53 2.51 -10.47
N LEU A 75 9.98 2.26 -9.25
CA LEU A 75 9.12 1.59 -8.29
C LEU A 75 7.88 2.42 -7.97
N VAL A 76 8.08 3.73 -7.74
CA VAL A 76 6.94 4.58 -7.45
C VAL A 76 5.92 4.50 -8.58
N GLN A 77 6.38 4.59 -9.82
CA GLN A 77 5.46 4.53 -10.95
C GLN A 77 4.73 3.20 -11.03
N GLU A 78 5.48 2.12 -10.93
CA GLU A 78 4.87 0.79 -11.00
C GLU A 78 3.82 0.60 -9.92
N VAL A 79 4.18 0.99 -8.69
CA VAL A 79 3.26 0.81 -7.58
C VAL A 79 2.00 1.64 -7.78
N MET A 80 2.17 2.89 -8.18
CA MET A 80 0.99 3.75 -8.30
C MET A 80 0.09 3.33 -9.46
N ILE A 81 0.68 2.80 -10.52
CA ILE A 81 -0.13 2.24 -11.60
C ILE A 81 -0.94 1.06 -11.08
N LYS A 82 -0.30 0.18 -10.32
CA LYS A 82 -1.00 -0.96 -9.74
C LYS A 82 -2.07 -0.52 -8.76
N VAL A 83 -1.78 0.49 -7.97
CA VAL A 83 -2.78 1.02 -7.04
C VAL A 83 -4.01 1.47 -7.81
N TRP A 84 -3.81 2.24 -8.87
CA TRP A 84 -4.92 2.70 -9.68
C TRP A 84 -5.70 1.52 -10.27
N GLN A 85 -4.99 0.55 -10.81
CA GLN A 85 -5.63 -0.56 -11.48
C GLN A 85 -6.36 -1.49 -10.54
N LYS A 86 -5.84 -1.66 -9.34
CA LYS A 86 -6.32 -2.70 -8.44
C LYS A 86 -7.09 -2.17 -7.23
N ALA A 87 -7.30 -0.86 -7.17
CA ALA A 87 -7.95 -0.27 -6.01
C ALA A 87 -9.33 -0.86 -5.75
N ALA A 88 -10.04 -1.28 -6.79
CA ALA A 88 -11.37 -1.85 -6.61
C ALA A 88 -11.33 -3.12 -5.76
N GLY A 89 -10.20 -3.79 -5.71
CA GLY A 89 -10.06 -5.00 -4.90
C GLY A 89 -9.60 -4.74 -3.48
N PHE A 90 -9.33 -3.49 -3.13
CA PHE A 90 -8.91 -3.18 -1.79
C PHE A 90 -10.07 -3.38 -0.82
N ASN A 91 -9.81 -4.09 0.26
CA ASN A 91 -10.82 -4.33 1.28
C ASN A 91 -10.36 -3.73 2.60
N PRO A 92 -10.95 -2.60 3.00
CA PRO A 92 -10.52 -1.93 4.24
C PRO A 92 -10.78 -2.75 5.49
N GLU A 93 -11.63 -3.78 5.38
CA GLU A 93 -11.85 -4.67 6.50
C GLU A 93 -10.66 -5.56 6.76
N LYS A 94 -9.86 -5.82 5.75
CA LYS A 94 -8.75 -6.76 5.89
C LYS A 94 -7.42 -6.09 6.18
N ALA A 95 -7.23 -4.87 5.70
CA ALA A 95 -5.97 -4.19 5.88
C ALA A 95 -6.16 -2.70 5.70
N SER A 96 -5.24 -1.93 6.23
CA SER A 96 -5.22 -0.50 5.96
C SER A 96 -4.63 -0.24 4.58
N ALA A 97 -4.88 0.95 4.05
CA ALA A 97 -4.29 1.31 2.77
C ALA A 97 -2.77 1.25 2.82
N THR A 98 -2.18 1.68 3.93
CA THR A 98 -0.73 1.65 4.04
C THR A 98 -0.19 0.23 3.90
N THR A 99 -0.78 -0.72 4.62
CA THR A 99 -0.36 -2.11 4.52
C THR A 99 -0.55 -2.64 3.11
N TRP A 100 -1.69 -2.33 2.51
CA TRP A 100 -2.00 -2.83 1.18
C TRP A 100 -1.02 -2.28 0.15
N ILE A 101 -0.73 -0.98 0.22
CA ILE A 101 0.17 -0.35 -0.74
C ILE A 101 1.59 -0.87 -0.57
N TYR A 102 2.05 -1.07 0.67
CA TYR A 102 3.38 -1.63 0.88
C TYR A 102 3.47 -3.08 0.41
N THR A 103 2.38 -3.82 0.49
CA THR A 103 2.38 -5.17 -0.07
C THR A 103 2.55 -5.10 -1.59
N VAL A 104 1.84 -4.18 -2.23
CA VAL A 104 2.01 -3.96 -3.67
C VAL A 104 3.45 -3.57 -3.96
N ALA A 105 4.00 -2.68 -3.15
CA ALA A 105 5.36 -2.19 -3.36
C ALA A 105 6.38 -3.31 -3.25
N ARG A 106 6.22 -4.17 -2.25
CA ARG A 106 7.15 -5.27 -2.07
C ARG A 106 7.11 -6.21 -3.28
N ASN A 107 5.92 -6.52 -3.74
CA ASN A 107 5.79 -7.39 -4.89
C ASN A 107 6.35 -6.76 -6.15
N CYS A 108 6.11 -5.47 -6.34
CA CYS A 108 6.67 -4.76 -7.48
C CYS A 108 8.19 -4.77 -7.44
N ARG A 109 8.75 -4.54 -6.27
CA ARG A 109 10.20 -4.48 -6.14
C ARG A 109 10.83 -5.83 -6.46
N ILE A 110 10.26 -6.90 -5.93
CA ILE A 110 10.76 -8.24 -6.21
C ILE A 110 10.68 -8.51 -7.71
N ASP A 111 9.57 -8.15 -8.31
CA ASP A 111 9.39 -8.38 -9.73
C ASP A 111 10.38 -7.60 -10.58
N MET A 112 10.60 -6.34 -10.23
CA MET A 112 11.53 -5.50 -10.96
C MET A 112 12.96 -6.01 -10.86
N LEU A 113 13.36 -6.44 -9.67
CA LEU A 113 14.71 -6.97 -9.49
C LEU A 113 14.88 -8.27 -10.23
N ARG A 114 13.84 -9.08 -10.27
CA ARG A 114 13.89 -10.34 -11.00
C ARG A 114 14.03 -10.08 -12.49
N ARG A 115 13.29 -9.14 -13.03
CA ARG A 115 13.38 -8.80 -14.45
C ARG A 115 14.76 -8.25 -14.78
N LYS A 116 15.33 -7.47 -13.87
CA LYS A 116 16.60 -6.86 -14.10
C LYS A 116 17.70 -7.91 -14.16
N SER A 117 17.66 -8.89 -13.28
CA SER A 117 18.70 -9.89 -13.22
C SER A 117 18.54 -11.01 -14.23
N ASN A 118 17.32 -11.18 -14.76
CA ASN A 118 17.03 -12.25 -15.73
C ASN A 118 16.54 -11.66 -17.02
N THR A 119 17.38 -10.90 -17.66
CA THR A 119 16.94 -10.20 -18.85
C THR A 119 16.59 -11.13 -20.00
N GLN A 120 17.22 -12.31 -20.09
CA GLN A 120 16.89 -13.21 -21.16
C GLN A 120 15.74 -14.15 -20.81
N HIS A 121 15.27 -14.13 -19.60
CA HIS A 121 14.15 -14.97 -19.20
C HIS A 121 12.95 -14.10 -18.93
N LEU A 122 11.85 -14.45 -19.52
CA LEU A 122 10.64 -13.68 -19.33
C LEU A 122 9.86 -14.22 -18.15
N PRO A 123 9.66 -13.42 -17.14
CA PRO A 123 9.00 -13.90 -15.93
C PRO A 123 7.48 -13.84 -16.07
N LEU A 124 6.97 -14.74 -16.86
CA LEU A 124 5.55 -14.74 -17.14
C LEU A 124 4.72 -15.02 -15.92
N GLU A 125 5.26 -15.79 -15.02
CA GLU A 125 4.52 -16.12 -13.81
C GLU A 125 4.33 -14.93 -12.90
N ASN A 126 5.01 -13.85 -13.16
CA ASN A 126 4.83 -12.65 -12.35
C ASN A 126 3.43 -12.09 -12.43
N GLU A 127 2.75 -12.40 -13.46
CA GLU A 127 1.36 -11.97 -13.59
C GLU A 127 0.51 -12.50 -12.47
N ASP A 128 0.84 -13.66 -12.00
CA ASP A 128 0.03 -14.30 -10.97
C ASP A 128 0.04 -13.54 -9.66
N PHE A 129 1.09 -12.80 -9.40
CA PHE A 129 1.16 -12.01 -8.18
C PHE A 129 0.02 -11.04 -8.07
N TRP A 130 -0.43 -10.55 -9.20
CA TRP A 130 -1.37 -9.45 -9.20
C TRP A 130 -2.81 -9.89 -9.26
N HIS A 131 -3.01 -11.15 -9.40
CA HIS A 131 -4.36 -11.69 -9.49
C HIS A 131 -4.88 -12.19 -8.17
N GLU A 132 -4.07 -12.06 -7.16
CA GLU A 132 -4.50 -12.44 -5.83
C GLU A 132 -5.43 -11.40 -5.23
#